data_74b1e7bbc58b75421541c58179e79a6b
#
_entry.id   74b1e7bbc58b75421541c58179e79a6b
#
_cell.length_a   1.000
_cell.length_b   1.000
_cell.length_c   1.000
_cell.angle_alpha   90.00
_cell.angle_beta   90.00
_cell.angle_gamma   90.00
#
_symmetry.space_group_name_H-M   'P 1'
#
loop_
_entity.id
_entity.type
_entity.pdbx_description
1 polymer ?
#
loop_
_entity_poly.entity_id
_entity_poly.type
_entity_poly.pdbx_seq_one_letter_code
_entity_poly.pdbx_strand_id
1 'polypeptide(L)'
;LWGRPKSPFNTRAYPPGQHGQTKAGKPSDYGIQLQAKQKLKSYYGNMNERQFRNVYKKAIMKKGDTAENLIGLLERRLDAVIYRSKLSNTIFSSRQLINHGHVKVNGKKVNIASYQVKEEDTIEIRDKSKQLALIDIALANKEREVPEYLQLDEKNKKVKFVSCLLYTSPSPRDGI
;
A
#
# COMPACT_ATOMS: atom_id res chain seq x y z
N LEU A 1 4.17 3.34 -9.25
CA LEU A 1 3.82 3.02 -10.64
C LEU A 1 2.41 3.45 -10.99
N TRP A 2 1.46 3.24 -10.12
CA TRP A 2 0.04 3.52 -10.32
C TRP A 2 -0.29 4.98 -10.00
N GLY A 3 -0.88 5.69 -10.96
CA GLY A 3 -1.31 7.09 -10.76
C GLY A 3 -0.19 8.12 -10.65
N ARG A 4 1.05 7.80 -10.97
CA ARG A 4 2.14 8.77 -10.96
C ARG A 4 2.16 9.60 -12.23
N PRO A 5 2.27 10.95 -12.15
CA PRO A 5 2.34 11.83 -13.33
C PRO A 5 3.47 11.45 -14.30
N LYS A 6 4.61 11.02 -13.76
CA LYS A 6 5.78 10.55 -14.53
C LYS A 6 5.78 9.04 -14.81
N SER A 7 4.62 8.42 -14.90
CA SER A 7 4.56 7.01 -15.27
C SER A 7 5.02 6.79 -16.71
N PRO A 8 5.88 5.78 -16.98
CA PRO A 8 6.26 5.42 -18.35
C PRO A 8 5.05 5.11 -19.25
N PHE A 9 3.94 4.67 -18.67
CA PHE A 9 2.71 4.36 -19.38
C PHE A 9 2.04 5.62 -19.97
N ASN A 10 2.25 6.80 -19.37
CA ASN A 10 1.75 8.07 -19.90
C ASN A 10 2.49 8.50 -21.17
N THR A 11 3.73 8.05 -21.34
CA THR A 11 4.54 8.33 -22.53
C THR A 11 4.40 7.23 -23.58
N ARG A 12 4.21 5.98 -23.16
CA ARG A 12 4.12 4.81 -24.03
C ARG A 12 2.96 3.91 -23.60
N ALA A 13 1.93 3.84 -24.43
CA ALA A 13 0.74 3.00 -24.16
C ALA A 13 0.94 1.52 -24.53
N TYR A 14 2.18 1.06 -24.67
CA TYR A 14 2.51 -0.31 -25.03
C TYR A 14 3.59 -0.90 -24.10
N PRO A 15 3.65 -2.23 -23.93
CA PRO A 15 4.64 -2.90 -23.09
C PRO A 15 6.09 -2.63 -23.54
N PRO A 16 7.07 -2.72 -22.64
CA PRO A 16 8.47 -2.61 -22.99
C PRO A 16 8.96 -3.83 -23.79
N GLY A 17 10.04 -3.65 -24.52
CA GLY A 17 10.73 -4.70 -25.27
C GLY A 17 10.51 -4.60 -26.80
N GLN A 18 11.21 -5.43 -27.54
CA GLN A 18 11.22 -5.43 -29.01
C GLN A 18 9.84 -5.66 -29.62
N HIS A 19 9.01 -6.47 -28.97
CA HIS A 19 7.66 -6.83 -29.42
C HIS A 19 6.56 -6.04 -28.72
N GLY A 20 6.89 -4.99 -27.98
CA GLY A 20 5.93 -4.21 -27.19
C GLY A 20 4.82 -3.56 -28.03
N GLN A 21 5.12 -3.21 -29.28
CA GLN A 21 4.15 -2.61 -30.22
C GLN A 21 3.29 -3.63 -30.96
N THR A 22 3.68 -4.92 -30.91
CA THR A 22 2.93 -5.99 -31.57
C THR A 22 1.60 -6.21 -30.83
N LYS A 23 0.49 -6.30 -31.56
CA LYS A 23 -0.82 -6.62 -30.98
C LYS A 23 -0.75 -7.95 -30.23
N ALA A 24 -0.91 -7.89 -28.92
CA ALA A 24 -1.12 -9.09 -28.11
C ALA A 24 -2.46 -9.73 -28.51
N GLY A 25 -2.50 -11.05 -28.65
CA GLY A 25 -3.74 -11.80 -28.84
C GLY A 25 -4.75 -11.53 -27.73
N LYS A 26 -6.02 -11.85 -27.97
CA LYS A 26 -7.06 -11.75 -26.94
C LYS A 26 -6.67 -12.63 -25.73
N PRO A 27 -6.60 -12.06 -24.53
CA PRO A 27 -6.26 -12.84 -23.35
C PRO A 27 -7.37 -13.86 -23.04
N SER A 28 -6.98 -15.05 -22.58
CA SER A 28 -7.93 -16.04 -22.06
C SER A 28 -8.54 -15.58 -20.71
N ASP A 29 -9.67 -16.14 -20.32
CA ASP A 29 -10.32 -15.84 -19.04
C ASP A 29 -9.38 -16.05 -17.86
N TYR A 30 -8.61 -17.14 -17.88
CA TYR A 30 -7.53 -17.38 -16.90
C TYR A 30 -6.48 -16.27 -16.92
N GLY A 31 -6.08 -15.80 -18.11
CA GLY A 31 -5.12 -14.70 -18.25
C GLY A 31 -5.63 -13.40 -17.65
N ILE A 32 -6.90 -13.07 -17.83
CA ILE A 32 -7.54 -11.88 -17.24
C ILE A 32 -7.53 -11.97 -15.70
N GLN A 33 -7.93 -13.11 -15.15
CA GLN A 33 -7.94 -13.32 -13.70
C GLN A 33 -6.53 -13.29 -13.11
N LEU A 34 -5.56 -13.89 -13.79
CA LEU A 34 -4.15 -13.84 -13.37
C LEU A 34 -3.62 -12.41 -13.37
N GLN A 35 -3.91 -11.63 -14.42
CA GLN A 35 -3.51 -10.22 -14.48
C GLN A 35 -4.12 -9.40 -13.33
N ALA A 36 -5.41 -9.57 -13.04
CA ALA A 36 -6.07 -8.90 -11.93
C ALA A 36 -5.38 -9.21 -10.59
N LYS A 37 -5.09 -10.50 -10.34
CA LYS A 37 -4.34 -10.91 -9.14
C LYS A 37 -2.94 -10.28 -9.08
N GLN A 38 -2.20 -10.27 -10.19
CA GLN A 38 -0.85 -9.70 -10.23
C GLN A 38 -0.88 -8.17 -10.05
N LYS A 39 -1.88 -7.49 -10.62
CA LYS A 39 -2.10 -6.04 -10.38
C LYS A 39 -2.29 -5.76 -8.90
N LEU A 40 -3.18 -6.50 -8.23
CA LEU A 40 -3.44 -6.32 -6.79
C LEU A 40 -2.19 -6.57 -5.94
N LYS A 41 -1.44 -7.64 -6.20
CA LYS A 41 -0.18 -7.92 -5.52
C LYS A 41 0.86 -6.81 -5.71
N SER A 42 0.96 -6.28 -6.92
CA SER A 42 1.91 -5.22 -7.25
C SER A 42 1.54 -3.91 -6.58
N TYR A 43 0.25 -3.61 -6.46
CA TYR A 43 -0.25 -2.41 -5.78
C TYR A 43 0.18 -2.36 -4.31
N TYR A 44 0.20 -3.51 -3.62
CA TYR A 44 0.69 -3.62 -2.24
C TYR A 44 2.20 -3.96 -2.15
N GLY A 45 2.99 -3.42 -3.08
CA GLY A 45 4.44 -3.53 -3.07
C GLY A 45 4.97 -4.89 -3.48
N ASN A 46 4.33 -5.49 -4.47
CA ASN A 46 4.76 -6.75 -5.06
C ASN A 46 4.92 -7.89 -4.04
N MET A 47 3.85 -8.15 -3.30
CA MET A 47 3.80 -9.28 -2.35
C MET A 47 4.12 -10.59 -3.06
N ASN A 48 4.82 -11.50 -2.37
CA ASN A 48 5.00 -12.85 -2.90
C ASN A 48 3.68 -13.67 -2.84
N GLU A 49 3.60 -14.71 -3.65
CA GLU A 49 2.39 -15.54 -3.80
C GLU A 49 1.97 -16.20 -2.47
N ARG A 50 2.95 -16.66 -1.69
CA ARG A 50 2.68 -17.31 -0.40
C ARG A 50 2.05 -16.33 0.60
N GLN A 51 2.57 -15.11 0.67
CA GLN A 51 2.01 -14.08 1.55
C GLN A 51 0.58 -13.71 1.12
N PHE A 52 0.36 -13.50 -0.18
CA PHE A 52 -0.96 -13.17 -0.70
C PHE A 52 -1.97 -14.30 -0.42
N ARG A 53 -1.60 -15.55 -0.67
CA ARG A 53 -2.44 -16.73 -0.37
C ARG A 53 -2.81 -16.81 1.11
N ASN A 54 -1.86 -16.52 2.01
CA ASN A 54 -2.13 -16.52 3.45
C ASN A 54 -3.12 -15.42 3.85
N VAL A 55 -3.01 -14.22 3.26
CA VAL A 55 -3.98 -13.14 3.50
C VAL A 55 -5.35 -13.51 2.96
N TYR A 56 -5.42 -14.09 1.76
CA TYR A 56 -6.67 -14.55 1.16
C TYR A 56 -7.37 -15.61 1.99
N LYS A 57 -6.63 -16.62 2.48
CA LYS A 57 -7.18 -17.63 3.39
C LYS A 57 -7.78 -17.01 4.66
N LYS A 58 -7.10 -16.02 5.25
CA LYS A 58 -7.63 -15.29 6.41
C LYS A 58 -8.88 -14.47 6.07
N ALA A 59 -8.96 -13.92 4.86
CA ALA A 59 -10.13 -13.18 4.41
C ALA A 59 -11.37 -14.07 4.27
N ILE A 60 -11.23 -15.29 3.74
CA ILE A 60 -12.32 -16.27 3.62
C ILE A 60 -12.86 -16.69 5.00
N MET A 61 -11.98 -16.82 6.00
CA MET A 61 -12.39 -17.24 7.36
C MET A 61 -13.19 -16.15 8.10
N LYS A 62 -13.15 -14.90 7.64
CA LYS A 62 -13.91 -13.81 8.23
C LYS A 62 -15.33 -13.79 7.68
N LYS A 63 -16.31 -13.45 8.54
CA LYS A 63 -17.69 -13.21 8.13
C LYS A 63 -17.77 -11.96 7.23
N GLY A 64 -18.69 -11.97 6.28
CA GLY A 64 -18.93 -10.87 5.33
C GLY A 64 -18.33 -11.12 3.96
N ASP A 65 -18.25 -10.09 3.13
CA ASP A 65 -17.69 -10.21 1.79
C ASP A 65 -16.17 -10.47 1.83
N THR A 66 -15.76 -11.49 1.10
CA THR A 66 -14.35 -11.90 1.02
C THR A 66 -13.47 -10.83 0.38
N ALA A 67 -13.99 -10.08 -0.60
CA ALA A 67 -13.23 -9.04 -1.27
C ALA A 67 -12.96 -7.86 -0.33
N GLU A 68 -13.96 -7.40 0.41
CA GLU A 68 -13.82 -6.36 1.43
C GLU A 68 -12.87 -6.80 2.54
N ASN A 69 -13.03 -8.02 3.04
CA ASN A 69 -12.14 -8.57 4.05
C ASN A 69 -10.69 -8.65 3.57
N LEU A 70 -10.48 -9.02 2.30
CA LEU A 70 -9.14 -9.09 1.70
C LEU A 70 -8.50 -7.71 1.62
N ILE A 71 -9.23 -6.73 1.10
CA ILE A 71 -8.74 -5.34 1.01
C ILE A 71 -8.47 -4.80 2.41
N GLY A 72 -9.38 -5.00 3.36
CA GLY A 72 -9.20 -4.59 4.74
C GLY A 72 -7.95 -5.17 5.40
N LEU A 73 -7.64 -6.44 5.15
CA LEU A 73 -6.41 -7.06 5.65
C LEU A 73 -5.15 -6.53 4.96
N LEU A 74 -5.23 -6.17 3.68
CA LEU A 74 -4.11 -5.60 2.94
C LEU A 74 -3.82 -4.16 3.36
N GLU A 75 -4.85 -3.34 3.59
CA GLU A 75 -4.70 -1.95 4.05
C GLU A 75 -4.25 -1.84 5.51
N ARG A 76 -4.55 -2.85 6.35
CA ARG A 76 -4.04 -2.92 7.74
C ARG A 76 -2.57 -3.30 7.86
N ARG A 77 -1.88 -3.57 6.77
CA ARG A 77 -0.43 -3.82 6.81
C ARG A 77 0.30 -2.53 7.15
N LEU A 78 1.31 -2.62 7.99
CA LEU A 78 2.08 -1.45 8.45
C LEU A 78 2.73 -0.71 7.27
N ASP A 79 3.22 -1.43 6.25
CA ASP A 79 3.78 -0.81 5.03
C ASP A 79 2.74 0.00 4.25
N ALA A 80 1.51 -0.52 4.14
CA ALA A 80 0.40 0.17 3.50
C ALA A 80 -0.04 1.41 4.31
N VAL A 81 -0.18 1.28 5.63
CA VAL A 81 -0.57 2.39 6.51
C VAL A 81 0.43 3.56 6.42
N ILE A 82 1.74 3.30 6.49
CA ILE A 82 2.78 4.33 6.35
C ILE A 82 2.75 4.98 4.97
N TYR A 83 2.50 4.21 3.94
CA TYR A 83 2.35 4.75 2.59
C TYR A 83 1.12 5.63 2.44
N ARG A 84 -0.05 5.19 2.94
CA ARG A 84 -1.31 5.94 2.91
C ARG A 84 -1.28 7.21 3.75
N SER A 85 -0.56 7.19 4.87
CA SER A 85 -0.38 8.35 5.74
C SER A 85 0.60 9.41 5.21
N LYS A 86 1.12 9.26 3.99
CA LYS A 86 2.10 10.17 3.37
C LYS A 86 3.45 10.25 4.08
N LEU A 87 3.75 9.40 5.05
CA LEU A 87 5.07 9.36 5.68
C LEU A 87 6.17 8.78 4.77
N SER A 88 5.78 8.27 3.60
CA SER A 88 6.70 7.75 2.60
C SER A 88 6.15 7.95 1.18
N ASN A 89 7.03 8.18 0.21
CA ASN A 89 6.66 8.41 -1.19
C ASN A 89 6.24 7.14 -1.92
N THR A 90 6.73 5.99 -1.50
CA THR A 90 6.41 4.69 -2.13
C THR A 90 6.24 3.61 -1.08
N ILE A 91 5.48 2.57 -1.41
CA ILE A 91 5.32 1.43 -0.52
C ILE A 91 6.64 0.68 -0.27
N PHE A 92 7.57 0.70 -1.23
CA PHE A 92 8.91 0.13 -1.06
C PHE A 92 9.76 0.93 -0.07
N SER A 93 9.68 2.26 -0.13
CA SER A 93 10.30 3.15 0.85
C SER A 93 9.70 2.96 2.26
N SER A 94 8.38 2.75 2.35
CA SER A 94 7.73 2.39 3.62
C SER A 94 8.32 1.12 4.23
N ARG A 95 8.49 0.09 3.43
CA ARG A 95 9.13 -1.17 3.88
C ARG A 95 10.55 -0.96 4.36
N GLN A 96 11.32 -0.15 3.65
CA GLN A 96 12.70 0.16 4.06
C GLN A 96 12.72 0.88 5.40
N LEU A 97 11.86 1.89 5.61
CA LEU A 97 11.74 2.60 6.88
C LEU A 97 11.39 1.65 8.03
N ILE A 98 10.47 0.71 7.81
CA ILE A 98 10.08 -0.27 8.82
C ILE A 98 11.24 -1.23 9.12
N ASN A 99 11.83 -1.85 8.10
CA ASN A 99 12.90 -2.84 8.25
C ASN A 99 14.14 -2.26 8.91
N HIS A 100 14.44 -0.99 8.64
CA HIS A 100 15.55 -0.26 9.29
C HIS A 100 15.19 0.19 10.73
N GLY A 101 13.96 -0.06 11.17
CA GLY A 101 13.54 0.20 12.55
C GLY A 101 13.30 1.67 12.87
N HIS A 102 12.90 2.46 11.88
CA HIS A 102 12.55 3.87 12.07
C HIS A 102 11.11 4.07 12.59
N VAL A 103 10.34 3.00 12.71
CA VAL A 103 8.91 3.02 13.05
C VAL A 103 8.66 2.38 14.41
N LYS A 104 7.75 2.99 15.17
CA LYS A 104 7.19 2.45 16.42
C LYS A 104 5.68 2.32 16.28
N VAL A 105 5.13 1.28 16.89
CA VAL A 105 3.68 1.10 17.06
C VAL A 105 3.40 1.05 18.57
N ASN A 106 2.53 1.91 19.05
CA ASN A 106 2.23 2.06 20.48
C ASN A 106 3.51 2.17 21.35
N GLY A 107 4.46 2.97 20.88
CA GLY A 107 5.75 3.20 21.57
C GLY A 107 6.78 2.07 21.42
N LYS A 108 6.42 0.92 20.86
CA LYS A 108 7.33 -0.22 20.66
C LYS A 108 7.88 -0.24 19.23
N LYS A 109 9.18 -0.47 19.08
CA LYS A 109 9.83 -0.62 17.77
C LYS A 109 9.28 -1.85 17.04
N VAL A 110 8.83 -1.66 15.79
CA VAL A 110 8.38 -2.72 14.90
C VAL A 110 9.21 -2.67 13.63
N ASN A 111 9.79 -3.80 13.23
CA ASN A 111 10.62 -3.94 12.04
C ASN A 111 10.02 -4.91 10.99
N ILE A 112 8.76 -5.28 11.16
CA ILE A 112 8.05 -6.21 10.27
C ILE A 112 7.04 -5.43 9.45
N ALA A 113 7.26 -5.34 8.13
CA ALA A 113 6.39 -4.60 7.21
C ALA A 113 4.96 -5.19 7.10
N SER A 114 4.83 -6.50 7.30
CA SER A 114 3.55 -7.20 7.27
C SER A 114 2.77 -7.17 8.60
N TYR A 115 3.26 -6.43 9.59
CA TYR A 115 2.55 -6.25 10.86
C TYR A 115 1.13 -5.74 10.61
N GLN A 116 0.15 -6.37 11.25
CA GLN A 116 -1.26 -5.99 11.13
C GLN A 116 -1.62 -4.94 12.19
N VAL A 117 -1.85 -3.74 11.73
CA VAL A 117 -2.29 -2.62 12.57
C VAL A 117 -3.73 -2.86 13.01
N LYS A 118 -4.01 -2.63 14.28
CA LYS A 118 -5.35 -2.70 14.87
C LYS A 118 -5.96 -1.31 14.96
N GLU A 119 -7.25 -1.27 15.20
CA GLU A 119 -7.96 -0.03 15.53
C GLU A 119 -7.36 0.57 16.80
N GLU A 120 -7.31 1.89 16.85
CA GLU A 120 -6.72 2.70 17.91
C GLU A 120 -5.17 2.60 18.03
N ASP A 121 -4.50 1.79 17.20
CA ASP A 121 -3.03 1.76 17.21
C ASP A 121 -2.46 3.10 16.74
N THR A 122 -1.44 3.56 17.47
CA THR A 122 -0.68 4.76 17.12
C THR A 122 0.66 4.37 16.52
N ILE A 123 0.90 4.80 15.30
CA ILE A 123 2.14 4.58 14.56
C ILE A 123 2.93 5.90 14.58
N GLU A 124 4.19 5.83 14.95
CA GLU A 124 5.05 7.01 15.01
C GLU A 124 6.44 6.74 14.43
N ILE A 125 7.05 7.79 13.90
CA ILE A 125 8.45 7.76 13.49
C ILE A 125 9.32 7.95 14.73
N ARG A 126 10.40 7.17 14.88
CA ARG A 126 11.40 7.33 15.97
C ARG A 126 11.94 8.76 15.99
N ASP A 127 12.13 9.30 17.18
CA ASP A 127 12.60 10.68 17.36
C ASP A 127 13.91 10.99 16.61
N LYS A 128 14.87 10.06 16.68
CA LYS A 128 16.13 10.16 15.91
C LYS A 128 15.95 10.15 14.41
N SER A 129 14.82 9.67 13.91
CA SER A 129 14.52 9.51 12.48
C SER A 129 13.55 10.57 11.96
N LYS A 130 13.00 11.40 12.81
CA LYS A 130 12.08 12.48 12.42
C LYS A 130 12.73 13.54 11.52
N GLN A 131 14.05 13.69 11.59
CA GLN A 131 14.82 14.65 10.79
C GLN A 131 15.18 14.13 9.39
N LEU A 132 14.72 12.93 9.01
CA LEU A 132 15.00 12.39 7.67
C LEU A 132 14.28 13.21 6.60
N ALA A 133 15.04 13.84 5.72
CA ALA A 133 14.52 14.64 4.61
C ALA A 133 13.52 13.90 3.71
N LEU A 134 13.65 12.59 3.59
CA LEU A 134 12.72 11.72 2.83
C LEU A 134 11.28 11.80 3.36
N ILE A 135 11.10 11.95 4.67
CA ILE A 135 9.77 12.03 5.30
C ILE A 135 9.17 13.42 5.03
N ASP A 136 9.95 14.46 5.14
CA ASP A 136 9.49 15.83 4.88
C ASP A 136 9.11 16.03 3.41
N ILE A 137 9.91 15.49 2.49
CA ILE A 137 9.59 15.46 1.04
C ILE A 137 8.29 14.68 0.79
N ALA A 138 8.07 13.58 1.50
CA ALA A 138 6.87 12.77 1.34
C ALA A 138 5.61 13.50 1.86
N LEU A 139 5.71 14.19 2.99
CA LEU A 139 4.62 14.99 3.57
C LEU A 139 4.28 16.20 2.69
N ALA A 140 5.28 16.86 2.10
CA ALA A 140 5.10 18.00 1.18
C ALA A 140 4.43 17.59 -0.15
N ASN A 141 4.41 16.32 -0.51
CA ASN A 141 3.82 15.85 -1.76
C ASN A 141 2.28 15.93 -1.68
N LYS A 142 1.67 16.74 -2.57
CA LYS A 142 0.22 16.94 -2.66
C LYS A 142 -0.50 15.95 -3.59
N GLU A 143 0.21 15.02 -4.20
CA GLU A 143 -0.38 14.06 -5.16
C GLU A 143 -1.35 13.06 -4.52
N ARG A 144 -1.31 12.92 -3.20
CA ARG A 144 -2.14 11.95 -2.46
C ARG A 144 -2.78 12.61 -1.27
N GLU A 145 -4.01 12.22 -0.98
CA GLU A 145 -4.73 12.58 0.23
C GLU A 145 -4.62 11.47 1.26
N VAL A 146 -4.70 11.84 2.54
CA VAL A 146 -4.72 10.87 3.64
C VAL A 146 -6.16 10.36 3.75
N PRO A 147 -6.39 9.03 3.73
CA PRO A 147 -7.72 8.47 3.89
C PRO A 147 -8.36 8.80 5.24
N GLU A 148 -9.68 8.85 5.29
CA GLU A 148 -10.45 9.21 6.49
C GLU A 148 -10.23 8.26 7.68
N TYR A 149 -9.87 7.01 7.42
CA TYR A 149 -9.57 6.02 8.47
C TYR A 149 -8.20 6.21 9.14
N LEU A 150 -7.42 7.19 8.70
CA LEU A 150 -6.13 7.57 9.27
C LEU A 150 -6.15 9.02 9.73
N GLN A 151 -5.77 9.26 10.96
CA GLN A 151 -5.53 10.60 11.48
C GLN A 151 -4.02 10.86 11.51
N LEU A 152 -3.57 11.79 10.67
CA LEU A 152 -2.17 12.19 10.57
C LEU A 152 -1.91 13.46 11.40
N ASP A 153 -0.94 13.38 12.31
CA ASP A 153 -0.31 14.52 12.95
C ASP A 153 1.05 14.78 12.29
N GLU A 154 1.07 15.74 11.35
CA GLU A 154 2.27 16.06 10.57
C GLU A 154 3.41 16.58 11.45
N LYS A 155 3.10 17.37 12.49
CA LYS A 155 4.11 17.98 13.37
C LYS A 155 4.89 16.93 14.15
N ASN A 156 4.17 15.97 14.71
CA ASN A 156 4.76 14.90 15.50
C ASN A 156 5.15 13.68 14.67
N LYS A 157 4.79 13.66 13.36
CA LYS A 157 4.98 12.52 12.45
C LYS A 157 4.39 11.24 13.03
N LYS A 158 3.13 11.36 13.50
CA LYS A 158 2.34 10.30 14.11
C LYS A 158 1.07 10.06 13.30
N VAL A 159 0.63 8.81 13.28
CA VAL A 159 -0.60 8.39 12.61
C VAL A 159 -1.40 7.52 13.56
N LYS A 160 -2.69 7.82 13.71
CA LYS A 160 -3.63 6.97 14.42
C LYS A 160 -4.52 6.25 13.43
N PHE A 161 -4.67 4.94 13.61
CA PHE A 161 -5.60 4.12 12.84
C PHE A 161 -6.96 4.13 13.55
N VAL A 162 -7.97 4.80 12.97
CA VAL A 162 -9.20 5.14 13.71
C VAL A 162 -10.30 4.10 13.56
N SER A 163 -10.54 3.58 12.35
CA SER A 163 -11.72 2.75 12.12
C SER A 163 -11.56 1.68 11.05
N CYS A 164 -12.57 0.84 10.94
CA CYS A 164 -12.63 -0.23 9.97
C CYS A 164 -12.88 0.29 8.54
N LEU A 165 -12.18 -0.26 7.59
CA LEU A 165 -12.04 0.10 6.18
C LEU A 165 -13.25 -0.21 5.28
N LEU A 166 -14.48 -0.10 5.75
CA LEU A 166 -15.59 -0.65 4.99
C LEU A 166 -15.98 0.12 3.72
N TYR A 167 -15.57 1.40 3.53
CA TYR A 167 -16.08 2.18 2.38
C TYR A 167 -15.12 3.19 1.70
N THR A 168 -13.85 3.29 2.07
CA THR A 168 -13.00 4.41 1.64
C THR A 168 -11.65 4.06 0.99
N SER A 169 -11.34 2.80 0.76
CA SER A 169 -10.14 2.49 -0.03
C SER A 169 -10.49 2.70 -1.51
N PRO A 170 -9.74 3.55 -2.25
CA PRO A 170 -9.91 3.63 -3.70
C PRO A 170 -9.72 2.23 -4.27
N SER A 171 -10.76 1.73 -4.91
CA SER A 171 -10.71 0.44 -5.57
C SER A 171 -9.56 0.46 -6.58
N PRO A 172 -8.74 -0.59 -6.65
CA PRO A 172 -7.78 -0.72 -7.75
C PRO A 172 -8.45 -0.75 -9.14
N ARG A 173 -9.78 -0.77 -9.19
CA ARG A 173 -10.58 -0.73 -10.42
C ARG A 173 -10.83 0.69 -10.93
N ASP A 174 -10.73 1.71 -10.07
CA ASP A 174 -11.09 3.10 -10.42
C ASP A 174 -9.91 3.88 -11.03
N GLY A 175 -8.82 3.25 -11.30
CA GLY A 175 -7.60 3.84 -11.87
C GLY A 175 -7.22 3.29 -13.24
N ILE A 176 -8.19 2.84 -14.04
CA ILE A 176 -7.99 2.43 -15.45
C ILE A 176 -8.79 3.33 -16.34
#